data_5998ebeb3e720234b5f1e87bb2f5a58f
#
_entry.id   5998ebeb3e720234b5f1e87bb2f5a58f
#
_cell.length_a   1.000
_cell.length_b   1.000
_cell.length_c   1.000
_cell.angle_alpha   90.00
_cell.angle_beta   90.00
_cell.angle_gamma   90.00
#
_symmetry.space_group_name_H-M   'P 1'
#
loop_
_entity.id
_entity.type
_entity.pdbx_description
1 polymer ?
#
loop_
_entity_poly.entity_id
_entity_poly.type
_entity_poly.pdbx_seq_one_letter_code
_entity_poly.pdbx_strand_id
1 'polypeptide(L)'
;MLMPKKVKHRKQMKGRMTGTASRGAEISFGQYGLKCLEPAWITDRQIEAARIAMTRHIKRGGKIWIRMFPDKPITKKPAETRMGKGKGAPEYWVAVVKPGRILYEIEGVSEEIAREALRLAAQKLPIRTKFVTREHQEGGAV
;
A
#
# COMPACT_ATOMS: atom_id res chain seq x y z
N MET A 1 -14.90 -2.19 0.86
CA MET A 1 -13.45 -2.09 0.85
C MET A 1 -12.93 -1.71 -0.53
N LEU A 2 -11.68 -1.29 -0.59
CA LEU A 2 -11.09 -0.89 -1.86
C LEU A 2 -11.02 -2.06 -2.84
N MET A 3 -11.60 -1.87 -4.01
CA MET A 3 -11.53 -2.85 -5.09
C MET A 3 -11.91 -2.16 -6.39
N PRO A 4 -11.44 -2.68 -7.54
CA PRO A 4 -11.81 -2.09 -8.82
C PRO A 4 -13.30 -2.22 -9.09
N LYS A 5 -13.90 -1.20 -9.69
CA LYS A 5 -15.30 -1.25 -10.09
C LYS A 5 -15.52 -2.21 -11.24
N LYS A 6 -14.59 -2.23 -12.18
CA LYS A 6 -14.62 -3.14 -13.32
C LYS A 6 -13.26 -3.75 -13.49
N VAL A 7 -13.23 -5.04 -13.81
CA VAL A 7 -11.98 -5.72 -14.11
C VAL A 7 -12.14 -6.51 -15.40
N LYS A 8 -11.11 -6.50 -16.19
CA LYS A 8 -11.07 -7.23 -17.43
C LYS A 8 -11.03 -8.74 -17.15
N HIS A 9 -10.26 -9.11 -16.14
CA HIS A 9 -10.18 -10.50 -15.68
C HIS A 9 -10.34 -10.51 -14.18
N ARG A 10 -11.36 -11.22 -13.71
CA ARG A 10 -11.64 -11.28 -12.26
C ARG A 10 -10.64 -12.13 -11.52
N LYS A 11 -9.99 -13.04 -12.21
CA LYS A 11 -8.99 -13.93 -11.62
C LYS A 11 -7.68 -13.74 -12.37
N GLN A 12 -6.59 -13.69 -11.64
CA GLN A 12 -5.26 -13.52 -12.22
C GLN A 12 -4.31 -14.56 -11.63
N MET A 13 -3.32 -14.92 -12.41
CA MET A 13 -2.29 -15.83 -11.93
C MET A 13 -1.33 -15.09 -11.01
N LYS A 14 -0.76 -15.83 -10.08
CA LYS A 14 0.28 -15.27 -9.21
C LYS A 14 1.50 -14.97 -10.06
N GLY A 15 2.02 -13.76 -9.93
CA GLY A 15 3.23 -13.35 -10.59
C GLY A 15 4.40 -13.35 -9.62
N ARG A 16 5.60 -13.15 -10.16
CA ARG A 16 6.78 -13.00 -9.34
C ARG A 16 6.88 -11.56 -8.83
N MET A 17 7.26 -11.42 -7.58
CA MET A 17 7.50 -10.11 -6.99
C MET A 17 8.97 -9.78 -7.05
N THR A 18 9.45 -9.41 -8.23
CA THR A 18 10.85 -9.09 -8.45
C THR A 18 11.02 -7.66 -8.92
N GLY A 19 12.24 -7.16 -8.77
CA GLY A 19 12.58 -5.82 -9.22
C GLY A 19 12.27 -4.75 -8.20
N THR A 20 12.53 -3.51 -8.59
CA THR A 20 12.26 -2.33 -7.78
C THR A 20 11.22 -1.45 -8.47
N ALA A 21 10.59 -0.56 -7.71
CA ALA A 21 9.59 0.33 -8.28
C ALA A 21 10.25 1.33 -9.21
N SER A 22 9.71 1.44 -10.43
CA SER A 22 10.11 2.47 -11.38
C SER A 22 9.12 3.63 -11.39
N ARG A 23 7.88 3.37 -10.96
CA ARG A 23 6.84 4.37 -10.82
C ARG A 23 6.38 4.42 -9.38
N GLY A 24 5.97 5.60 -8.93
CA GLY A 24 5.51 5.77 -7.57
C GLY A 24 6.63 5.72 -6.54
N ALA A 25 7.88 5.95 -6.96
CA ALA A 25 9.04 5.91 -6.07
C ALA A 25 9.35 7.26 -5.45
N GLU A 26 8.65 8.31 -5.85
CA GLU A 26 8.88 9.66 -5.37
C GLU A 26 7.62 10.25 -4.76
N ILE A 27 7.82 11.13 -3.77
CA ILE A 27 6.71 11.88 -3.19
C ILE A 27 6.25 12.90 -4.24
N SER A 28 4.97 12.85 -4.58
CA SER A 28 4.40 13.68 -5.63
C SER A 28 3.36 14.68 -5.14
N PHE A 29 2.62 14.33 -4.10
CA PHE A 29 1.48 15.13 -3.64
C PHE A 29 1.71 15.78 -2.30
N GLY A 30 2.32 15.06 -1.37
CA GLY A 30 2.48 15.51 0.00
C GLY A 30 3.89 15.97 0.32
N GLN A 31 4.12 16.17 1.61
CA GLN A 31 5.41 16.59 2.14
C GLN A 31 6.19 15.40 2.70
N TYR A 32 5.49 14.42 3.23
CA TYR A 32 6.06 13.25 3.89
C TYR A 32 5.46 11.99 3.30
N GLY A 33 6.20 10.91 3.34
CA GLY A 33 5.72 9.65 2.79
C GLY A 33 6.25 8.43 3.50
N LEU A 34 5.60 7.31 3.23
CA LEU A 34 6.01 5.99 3.72
C LEU A 34 6.46 5.17 2.53
N LYS A 35 7.73 4.81 2.52
CA LYS A 35 8.34 4.06 1.42
C LYS A 35 8.42 2.59 1.76
N CYS A 36 8.09 1.75 0.81
CA CYS A 36 8.19 0.30 0.92
C CYS A 36 9.64 -0.15 0.77
N LEU A 37 10.11 -1.04 1.64
CA LEU A 37 11.46 -1.57 1.58
C LEU A 37 11.52 -3.02 1.12
N GLU A 38 10.38 -3.69 1.03
CA GLU A 38 10.28 -5.08 0.65
C GLU A 38 9.18 -5.29 -0.38
N PRO A 39 9.29 -6.30 -1.26
CA PRO A 39 8.18 -6.64 -2.12
C PRO A 39 7.07 -7.29 -1.30
N ALA A 40 5.82 -7.00 -1.61
CA ALA A 40 4.71 -7.58 -0.88
C ALA A 40 3.39 -7.44 -1.63
N TRP A 41 2.44 -8.25 -1.19
CA TRP A 41 1.04 -8.10 -1.53
C TRP A 41 0.34 -7.49 -0.32
N ILE A 42 -0.20 -6.31 -0.49
CA ILE A 42 -0.90 -5.60 0.58
C ILE A 42 -2.39 -5.69 0.30
N THR A 43 -3.14 -6.26 1.25
CA THR A 43 -4.56 -6.47 1.05
C THR A 43 -5.34 -5.17 1.22
N ASP A 44 -6.55 -5.13 0.64
CA ASP A 44 -7.44 -4.00 0.79
C ASP A 44 -7.75 -3.70 2.24
N ARG A 45 -7.84 -4.73 3.09
CA ARG A 45 -8.07 -4.55 4.53
C ARG A 45 -6.87 -3.92 5.22
N GLN A 46 -5.66 -4.31 4.84
CA GLN A 46 -4.44 -3.72 5.41
C GLN A 46 -4.31 -2.27 5.00
N ILE A 47 -4.61 -1.95 3.75
CA ILE A 47 -4.58 -0.57 3.26
C ILE A 47 -5.55 0.30 4.05
N GLU A 48 -6.76 -0.20 4.26
CA GLU A 48 -7.78 0.53 5.00
C GLU A 48 -7.42 0.68 6.48
N ALA A 49 -6.90 -0.36 7.09
CA ALA A 49 -6.48 -0.31 8.49
C ALA A 49 -5.39 0.73 8.71
N ALA A 50 -4.41 0.78 7.81
CA ALA A 50 -3.34 1.76 7.89
C ALA A 50 -3.88 3.19 7.73
N ARG A 51 -4.79 3.38 6.77
CA ARG A 51 -5.43 4.68 6.55
C ARG A 51 -6.16 5.15 7.81
N ILE A 52 -6.91 4.26 8.42
CA ILE A 52 -7.65 4.61 9.65
C ILE A 52 -6.71 5.00 10.77
N ALA A 53 -5.61 4.26 10.94
CA ALA A 53 -4.62 4.56 11.98
C ALA A 53 -4.02 5.95 11.79
N MET A 54 -3.69 6.31 10.56
CA MET A 54 -3.17 7.64 10.27
C MET A 54 -4.20 8.72 10.51
N THR A 55 -5.42 8.51 10.03
CA THR A 55 -6.49 9.48 10.14
C THR A 55 -6.82 9.79 11.61
N ARG A 56 -6.83 8.76 12.44
CA ARG A 56 -7.08 8.94 13.87
C ARG A 56 -6.01 9.79 14.53
N HIS A 57 -4.77 9.62 14.11
CA HIS A 57 -3.67 10.34 14.72
C HIS A 57 -3.63 11.81 14.29
N ILE A 58 -3.79 12.08 13.00
CA ILE A 58 -3.73 13.45 12.52
C ILE A 58 -5.03 14.21 12.69
N LYS A 59 -6.11 13.49 12.93
CA LYS A 59 -7.45 14.05 13.12
C LYS A 59 -7.87 14.90 11.92
N ARG A 60 -8.16 16.18 12.13
CA ARG A 60 -8.63 17.07 11.05
C ARG A 60 -7.49 17.87 10.41
N GLY A 61 -6.28 17.71 10.91
CA GLY A 61 -5.20 18.63 10.62
C GLY A 61 -4.42 18.40 9.34
N GLY A 62 -4.69 17.36 8.61
CA GLY A 62 -3.85 17.06 7.46
C GLY A 62 -4.59 16.40 6.33
N LYS A 63 -3.84 16.12 5.28
CA LYS A 63 -4.36 15.42 4.11
C LYS A 63 -3.51 14.20 3.84
N ILE A 64 -4.16 13.09 3.50
CA ILE A 64 -3.53 11.81 3.25
C ILE A 64 -3.81 11.38 1.81
N TRP A 65 -2.78 10.89 1.14
CA TRP A 65 -2.94 10.25 -0.17
C TRP A 65 -2.52 8.80 -0.04
N ILE A 66 -3.34 7.91 -0.59
CA ILE A 66 -3.00 6.50 -0.72
C ILE A 66 -2.46 6.30 -2.11
N ARG A 67 -1.18 5.86 -2.21
CA ARG A 67 -0.49 5.73 -3.48
C ARG A 67 -0.49 4.30 -4.02
N MET A 68 -1.35 3.45 -3.49
CA MET A 68 -1.49 2.09 -3.95
C MET A 68 -2.97 1.75 -4.09
N PHE A 69 -3.28 0.83 -4.98
CA PHE A 69 -4.66 0.40 -5.18
C PHE A 69 -4.69 -1.11 -5.32
N PRO A 70 -5.60 -1.81 -4.63
CA PRO A 70 -5.68 -3.26 -4.70
C PRO A 70 -6.43 -3.70 -5.95
N ASP A 71 -5.70 -3.93 -7.02
CA ASP A 71 -6.26 -4.29 -8.30
C ASP A 71 -6.06 -5.76 -8.67
N LYS A 72 -5.33 -6.53 -7.86
CA LYS A 72 -5.10 -7.94 -8.12
C LYS A 72 -6.02 -8.79 -7.27
N PRO A 73 -6.88 -9.61 -7.91
CA PRO A 73 -7.76 -10.50 -7.15
C PRO A 73 -7.02 -11.75 -6.68
N ILE A 74 -7.27 -12.14 -5.45
CA ILE A 74 -6.71 -13.37 -4.88
C ILE A 74 -7.85 -14.30 -4.59
N THR A 75 -7.70 -15.54 -5.04
CA THR A 75 -8.69 -16.57 -4.79
C THR A 75 -8.16 -17.52 -3.73
N LYS A 76 -9.07 -18.01 -2.89
CA LYS A 76 -8.73 -19.01 -1.90
C LYS A 76 -9.52 -20.26 -2.22
N LYS A 77 -8.81 -21.38 -2.30
CA LYS A 77 -9.46 -22.65 -2.60
C LYS A 77 -10.21 -23.12 -1.35
N PRO A 78 -11.52 -23.37 -1.44
CA PRO A 78 -12.25 -23.88 -0.28
C PRO A 78 -11.67 -25.23 0.14
N ALA A 79 -11.70 -25.50 1.44
CA ALA A 79 -11.19 -26.75 1.98
C ALA A 79 -11.90 -27.96 1.39
N GLU A 80 -13.15 -27.81 1.05
CA GLU A 80 -13.97 -28.87 0.49
C GLU A 80 -13.74 -29.13 -0.98
N THR A 81 -13.05 -28.23 -1.67
CA THR A 81 -12.81 -28.35 -3.09
C THR A 81 -11.48 -29.05 -3.34
N ARG A 82 -11.45 -30.33 -3.02
CA ARG A 82 -10.22 -31.12 -3.18
C ARG A 82 -9.78 -31.27 -4.61
N MET A 83 -10.75 -31.44 -5.48
CA MET A 83 -10.54 -31.68 -6.90
C MET A 83 -10.91 -30.44 -7.70
N GLY A 84 -10.66 -29.30 -7.17
CA GLY A 84 -11.09 -28.06 -7.75
C GLY A 84 -10.81 -27.93 -9.22
N LYS A 85 -11.84 -27.70 -10.00
CA LYS A 85 -11.74 -27.44 -11.41
C LYS A 85 -11.68 -25.94 -11.59
N GLY A 86 -10.45 -25.41 -11.70
CA GLY A 86 -10.25 -24.00 -11.83
C GLY A 86 -10.22 -23.27 -10.50
N LYS A 87 -10.10 -21.97 -10.55
CA LYS A 87 -10.00 -21.11 -9.39
C LYS A 87 -11.36 -20.81 -8.80
N GLY A 88 -11.41 -20.67 -7.49
CA GLY A 88 -12.59 -20.17 -6.82
C GLY A 88 -12.88 -18.71 -7.12
N ALA A 89 -13.95 -18.16 -6.56
CA ALA A 89 -14.26 -16.76 -6.70
C ALA A 89 -13.21 -15.91 -5.98
N PRO A 90 -12.95 -14.69 -6.44
CA PRO A 90 -12.04 -13.79 -5.72
C PRO A 90 -12.55 -13.54 -4.30
N GLU A 91 -11.68 -13.70 -3.30
CA GLU A 91 -12.02 -13.46 -1.91
C GLU A 91 -11.60 -12.08 -1.45
N TYR A 92 -10.50 -11.59 -1.97
CA TYR A 92 -9.98 -10.29 -1.60
C TYR A 92 -9.07 -9.76 -2.69
N TRP A 93 -8.72 -8.51 -2.54
CA TRP A 93 -7.91 -7.79 -3.51
C TRP A 93 -6.62 -7.34 -2.86
N VAL A 94 -5.53 -7.32 -3.63
CA VAL A 94 -4.24 -6.88 -3.13
C VAL A 94 -3.60 -5.90 -4.08
N ALA A 95 -2.78 -5.02 -3.50
CA ALA A 95 -1.87 -4.19 -4.25
C ALA A 95 -0.51 -4.88 -4.24
N VAL A 96 0.09 -5.04 -5.41
CA VAL A 96 1.44 -5.59 -5.52
C VAL A 96 2.40 -4.43 -5.45
N VAL A 97 3.25 -4.40 -4.43
CA VAL A 97 4.22 -3.32 -4.25
C VAL A 97 5.64 -3.85 -4.34
N LYS A 98 6.53 -3.04 -4.86
CA LYS A 98 7.94 -3.35 -5.00
C LYS A 98 8.75 -2.41 -4.13
N PRO A 99 9.97 -2.82 -3.72
CA PRO A 99 10.83 -1.94 -2.92
C PRO A 99 11.02 -0.59 -3.60
N GLY A 100 10.93 0.47 -2.81
CA GLY A 100 11.08 1.83 -3.30
C GLY A 100 9.77 2.56 -3.55
N ARG A 101 8.65 1.85 -3.57
CA ARG A 101 7.36 2.49 -3.83
C ARG A 101 6.89 3.29 -2.63
N ILE A 102 6.36 4.48 -2.89
CA ILE A 102 5.69 5.27 -1.87
C ILE A 102 4.27 4.72 -1.70
N LEU A 103 3.93 4.38 -0.47
CA LEU A 103 2.63 3.78 -0.16
C LEU A 103 1.60 4.82 0.26
N TYR A 104 2.02 5.78 1.08
CA TYR A 104 1.17 6.85 1.58
C TYR A 104 1.93 8.15 1.58
N GLU A 105 1.21 9.26 1.46
CA GLU A 105 1.77 10.59 1.60
C GLU A 105 0.90 11.40 2.55
N ILE A 106 1.52 12.32 3.28
CA ILE A 106 0.84 13.20 4.21
C ILE A 106 1.31 14.63 3.99
N GLU A 107 0.40 15.58 4.14
CA GLU A 107 0.70 16.99 4.10
C GLU A 107 -0.18 17.72 5.10
N GLY A 108 0.24 18.92 5.49
CA GLY A 108 -0.55 19.77 6.36
C GLY A 108 -0.37 19.53 7.85
N VAL A 109 0.64 18.78 8.24
CA VAL A 109 0.98 18.53 9.64
C VAL A 109 2.48 18.68 9.81
N SER A 110 2.92 18.81 11.06
CA SER A 110 4.35 18.86 11.34
C SER A 110 5.02 17.54 11.03
N GLU A 111 6.34 17.58 10.84
CA GLU A 111 7.09 16.35 10.57
C GLU A 111 6.93 15.34 11.72
N GLU A 112 6.92 15.83 12.95
CA GLU A 112 6.77 14.97 14.12
C GLU A 112 5.43 14.22 14.09
N ILE A 113 4.34 14.91 13.80
CA ILE A 113 3.02 14.31 13.70
C ILE A 113 2.96 13.34 12.52
N ALA A 114 3.52 13.73 11.39
CA ALA A 114 3.52 12.87 10.21
C ALA A 114 4.33 11.60 10.46
N ARG A 115 5.48 11.73 11.12
CA ARG A 115 6.34 10.58 11.42
C ARG A 115 5.61 9.58 12.30
N GLU A 116 4.91 10.05 13.31
CA GLU A 116 4.14 9.17 14.19
C GLU A 116 2.94 8.54 13.48
N ALA A 117 2.22 9.33 12.68
CA ALA A 117 1.08 8.81 11.93
C ALA A 117 1.52 7.70 10.97
N LEU A 118 2.61 7.91 10.24
CA LEU A 118 3.10 6.91 9.32
C LEU A 118 3.68 5.69 10.04
N ARG A 119 4.25 5.88 11.23
CA ARG A 119 4.69 4.76 12.07
C ARG A 119 3.50 3.87 12.44
N LEU A 120 2.40 4.48 12.84
CA LEU A 120 1.18 3.73 13.17
C LEU A 120 0.62 3.00 11.97
N ALA A 121 0.66 3.63 10.81
CA ALA A 121 0.24 2.98 9.58
C ALA A 121 1.12 1.78 9.25
N ALA A 122 2.43 1.94 9.41
CA ALA A 122 3.39 0.87 9.11
C ALA A 122 3.12 -0.39 9.94
N GLN A 123 2.64 -0.23 11.17
CA GLN A 123 2.32 -1.37 12.01
C GLN A 123 1.18 -2.22 11.48
N LYS A 124 0.37 -1.67 10.59
CA LYS A 124 -0.75 -2.39 9.98
C LYS A 124 -0.36 -3.06 8.67
N LEU A 125 0.85 -2.83 8.20
CA LEU A 125 1.32 -3.37 6.94
C LEU A 125 2.26 -4.55 7.17
N PRO A 126 2.32 -5.49 6.23
CA PRO A 126 3.10 -6.73 6.42
C PRO A 126 4.57 -6.60 6.03
N ILE A 127 5.08 -5.40 5.86
CA ILE A 127 6.41 -5.17 5.33
C ILE A 127 7.15 -4.10 6.11
N ARG A 128 8.46 -4.07 5.92
CA ARG A 128 9.28 -3.00 6.44
C ARG A 128 9.12 -1.77 5.56
N THR A 129 9.10 -0.62 6.20
CA THR A 129 8.89 0.66 5.54
C THR A 129 9.87 1.69 6.07
N LYS A 130 9.96 2.82 5.38
CA LYS A 130 10.81 3.92 5.78
C LYS A 130 10.05 5.23 5.63
N PHE A 131 10.18 6.08 6.63
CA PHE A 131 9.67 7.45 6.55
C PHE A 131 10.59 8.27 5.66
N VAL A 132 10.01 9.01 4.71
CA VAL A 132 10.77 9.87 3.81
C VAL A 132 10.13 11.24 3.74
N THR A 133 10.95 12.25 3.46
CA THR A 133 10.50 13.61 3.27
C THR A 133 10.78 14.02 1.83
N ARG A 134 10.04 15.00 1.36
CA ARG A 134 10.27 15.53 0.02
C ARG A 134 11.65 16.19 -0.08
N GLU A 135 12.05 16.88 0.96
CA GLU A 135 13.38 17.51 0.99
C GLU A 135 14.51 16.48 0.92
N HIS A 136 14.37 15.40 1.67
CA HIS A 136 15.35 14.33 1.64
C HIS A 136 15.44 13.67 0.27
N GLN A 137 14.28 13.53 -0.38
CA GLN A 137 14.23 12.96 -1.71
C GLN A 137 14.95 13.83 -2.73
N GLU A 138 14.75 15.14 -2.64
CA GLU A 138 15.41 16.10 -3.52
C GLU A 138 16.90 16.24 -3.20
N GLY A 139 17.24 16.27 -1.93
CA GLY A 139 18.62 16.33 -1.49
C GLY A 139 19.34 15.01 -1.54
N GLY A 140 18.59 13.91 -1.51
CA GLY A 140 19.14 12.57 -1.53
C GLY A 140 19.80 12.20 -2.85
N ALA A 141 19.64 13.03 -3.83
CA ALA A 141 20.35 12.88 -5.09
C ALA A 141 21.83 13.20 -4.94
N VAL A 142 22.21 13.71 -3.81
CA VAL A 142 23.59 14.10 -3.51
C VAL A 142 24.35 12.89 -2.99
#